data_5222ecf2f2589af61145bdf1ff876818
#
_entry.id   5222ecf2f2589af61145bdf1ff876818
#
_cell.length_a   1.000
_cell.length_b   1.000
_cell.length_c   1.000
_cell.angle_alpha   90.00
_cell.angle_beta   90.00
_cell.angle_gamma   90.00
#
_symmetry.space_group_name_H-M   'P 1'
#
loop_
_entity.id
_entity.type
_entity.pdbx_description
1 polymer ?
#
loop_
_entity_poly.entity_id
_entity_poly.type
_entity_poly.pdbx_seq_one_letter_code
_entity_poly.pdbx_strand_id
1 'polypeptide(L)'
;MEKLIEKSRIKIAEVSADYVRRIHDEIAWDDRLVAIVGARGVGKTTMILQHIKLHDNAPTALYVTADDLWFTSHTLVELADVFYKNGGRTLYIDEVHRYPKWSVELKNIYDTYSRLKVVYTGSSILDIRRGGADLSRRQLEYTMYGLSFREYLLLSHGIDLPVYTLDDVVAQRIEFPAGEHRPIALFKEYMREGYYPFFRQRDSHTRLQQVVNQVLEVDIPKFAELTLTTIEKLKRLMYVVAQSVPFKPNYSKLGRDLECHRTSVSDLMLLLEKSHLVQILRDDSFGVSSLGKVDKIYLGNTHLAYALNDSVPNVGNLRETVFLTSVKPKYDVMASSVADFKVGKYTFEVGGRNKKQKQIQGVDDAFVVKDDIEYGYLNVIPLWAFGFLY
;
A
#
# COMPACT_ATOMS: atom_id res chain seq x y z
N MET A 1 7.05 -31.01 -10.49
CA MET A 1 7.74 -29.94 -11.21
C MET A 1 7.05 -29.57 -12.53
N GLU A 2 6.80 -30.51 -13.46
CA GLU A 2 6.17 -30.24 -14.77
C GLU A 2 4.85 -29.45 -14.66
N LYS A 3 3.95 -29.85 -13.76
CA LYS A 3 2.69 -29.12 -13.51
C LYS A 3 2.89 -27.68 -13.03
N LEU A 4 3.92 -27.39 -12.25
CA LEU A 4 4.24 -26.01 -11.82
C LEU A 4 4.73 -25.18 -13.01
N ILE A 5 5.58 -25.77 -13.87
CA ILE A 5 6.06 -25.11 -15.09
C ILE A 5 4.90 -24.80 -16.04
N GLU A 6 3.98 -25.73 -16.23
CA GLU A 6 2.79 -25.54 -17.06
C GLU A 6 1.91 -24.41 -16.52
N LYS A 7 1.57 -24.42 -15.22
CA LYS A 7 0.81 -23.34 -14.55
C LYS A 7 1.51 -21.99 -14.69
N SER A 8 2.83 -21.96 -14.51
CA SER A 8 3.64 -20.75 -14.69
C SER A 8 3.48 -20.18 -16.10
N ARG A 9 3.64 -21.01 -17.13
CA ARG A 9 3.51 -20.60 -18.54
C ARG A 9 2.11 -20.05 -18.85
N ILE A 10 1.06 -20.71 -18.38
CA ILE A 10 -0.33 -20.25 -18.58
C ILE A 10 -0.50 -18.86 -17.98
N LYS A 11 -0.14 -18.67 -16.70
CA LYS A 11 -0.30 -17.36 -16.02
C LYS A 11 0.51 -16.24 -16.68
N ILE A 12 1.74 -16.51 -17.12
CA ILE A 12 2.58 -15.54 -17.82
C ILE A 12 1.98 -15.19 -19.20
N ALA A 13 1.42 -16.15 -19.91
CA ALA A 13 0.79 -15.90 -21.22
C ALA A 13 -0.45 -15.03 -21.09
N GLU A 14 -1.29 -15.24 -20.06
CA GLU A 14 -2.56 -14.56 -19.85
C GLU A 14 -2.42 -13.12 -19.36
N VAL A 15 -1.32 -12.75 -18.69
CA VAL A 15 -1.17 -11.39 -18.15
C VAL A 15 -1.00 -10.38 -19.28
N SER A 16 -1.75 -9.27 -19.25
CA SER A 16 -1.51 -8.10 -20.11
C SER A 16 -0.28 -7.34 -19.62
N ALA A 17 0.54 -6.87 -20.56
CA ALA A 17 1.69 -6.00 -20.34
C ALA A 17 1.48 -4.58 -20.92
N ASP A 18 0.25 -4.21 -21.27
CA ASP A 18 -0.08 -2.91 -21.87
C ASP A 18 0.19 -1.75 -20.90
N TYR A 19 0.13 -2.03 -19.60
CA TYR A 19 0.44 -1.08 -18.55
C TYR A 19 1.25 -1.76 -17.44
N VAL A 20 2.45 -1.26 -17.18
CA VAL A 20 3.32 -1.70 -16.09
C VAL A 20 3.44 -0.57 -15.06
N ARG A 21 3.31 -0.93 -13.79
CA ARG A 21 3.43 0.04 -12.68
C ARG A 21 4.84 0.63 -12.62
N ARG A 22 4.95 1.94 -12.35
CA ARG A 22 6.23 2.62 -12.34
C ARG A 22 7.22 2.11 -11.29
N ILE A 23 6.74 1.62 -10.17
CA ILE A 23 7.60 0.96 -9.17
C ILE A 23 8.44 -0.18 -9.78
N HIS A 24 8.00 -0.78 -10.88
CA HIS A 24 8.76 -1.80 -11.61
C HIS A 24 10.17 -1.32 -11.97
N ASP A 25 10.32 -0.06 -12.36
CA ASP A 25 11.61 0.53 -12.77
C ASP A 25 12.51 0.83 -11.56
N GLU A 26 11.94 0.90 -10.36
CA GLU A 26 12.67 1.15 -9.12
C GLU A 26 13.21 -0.15 -8.48
N ILE A 27 12.67 -1.32 -8.88
CA ILE A 27 13.05 -2.61 -8.30
C ILE A 27 14.36 -3.10 -8.91
N ALA A 28 15.32 -3.44 -8.05
CA ALA A 28 16.57 -4.09 -8.45
C ALA A 28 16.35 -5.59 -8.73
N TRP A 29 15.71 -5.90 -9.86
CA TRP A 29 15.35 -7.28 -10.27
C TRP A 29 16.55 -8.23 -10.39
N ASP A 30 17.75 -7.68 -10.53
CA ASP A 30 18.99 -8.44 -10.60
C ASP A 30 19.58 -8.82 -9.25
N ASP A 31 19.04 -8.30 -8.14
CA ASP A 31 19.46 -8.70 -6.81
C ASP A 31 19.10 -10.16 -6.51
N ARG A 32 19.86 -10.76 -5.59
CA ARG A 32 19.73 -12.18 -5.26
C ARG A 32 18.44 -12.52 -4.50
N LEU A 33 17.92 -11.58 -3.70
CA LEU A 33 16.71 -11.78 -2.93
C LEU A 33 15.92 -10.48 -2.86
N VAL A 34 14.79 -10.44 -3.56
CA VAL A 34 13.90 -9.28 -3.62
C VAL A 34 12.54 -9.61 -3.01
N ALA A 35 12.10 -8.77 -2.09
CA ALA A 35 10.79 -8.83 -1.47
C ALA A 35 9.89 -7.72 -2.00
N ILE A 36 8.72 -8.05 -2.53
CA ILE A 36 7.69 -7.09 -2.96
C ILE A 36 6.50 -7.22 -2.03
N VAL A 37 6.37 -6.26 -1.12
CA VAL A 37 5.33 -6.25 -0.09
C VAL A 37 4.26 -5.20 -0.40
N GLY A 38 3.12 -5.28 0.26
CA GLY A 38 2.06 -4.27 0.13
C GLY A 38 0.68 -4.83 0.37
N ALA A 39 -0.32 -3.95 0.40
CA ALA A 39 -1.70 -4.31 0.65
C ALA A 39 -2.21 -5.38 -0.33
N ARG A 40 -3.23 -6.12 0.11
CA ARG A 40 -3.93 -7.06 -0.77
C ARG A 40 -4.64 -6.30 -1.90
N GLY A 41 -4.52 -6.79 -3.14
CA GLY A 41 -5.22 -6.21 -4.29
C GLY A 41 -4.50 -5.06 -5.01
N VAL A 42 -3.29 -4.65 -4.58
CA VAL A 42 -2.54 -3.56 -5.24
C VAL A 42 -1.84 -3.97 -6.55
N GLY A 43 -1.85 -5.27 -6.92
CA GLY A 43 -1.33 -5.75 -8.20
C GLY A 43 0.07 -6.40 -8.16
N LYS A 44 0.57 -6.85 -7.01
CA LYS A 44 1.89 -7.49 -6.87
C LYS A 44 2.09 -8.69 -7.81
N THR A 45 1.14 -9.63 -7.81
CA THR A 45 1.15 -10.80 -8.69
C THR A 45 1.23 -10.40 -10.16
N THR A 46 0.40 -9.43 -10.57
CA THR A 46 0.39 -8.92 -11.96
C THR A 46 1.75 -8.36 -12.36
N MET A 47 2.36 -7.54 -11.50
CA MET A 47 3.66 -6.92 -11.76
C MET A 47 4.77 -7.96 -11.94
N ILE A 48 4.83 -9.00 -11.10
CA ILE A 48 5.81 -10.09 -11.26
C ILE A 48 5.59 -10.83 -12.57
N LEU A 49 4.35 -11.20 -12.90
CA LEU A 49 4.05 -11.89 -14.16
C LEU A 49 4.38 -11.03 -15.38
N GLN A 50 4.14 -9.71 -15.31
CA GLN A 50 4.54 -8.75 -16.33
C GLN A 50 6.07 -8.70 -16.49
N HIS A 51 6.82 -8.63 -15.38
CA HIS A 51 8.27 -8.65 -15.41
C HIS A 51 8.80 -9.90 -16.11
N ILE A 52 8.31 -11.08 -15.73
CA ILE A 52 8.72 -12.34 -16.36
C ILE A 52 8.41 -12.33 -17.87
N LYS A 53 7.21 -11.87 -18.24
CA LYS A 53 6.78 -11.82 -19.64
C LYS A 53 7.65 -10.92 -20.51
N LEU A 54 8.12 -9.80 -19.95
CA LEU A 54 8.84 -8.76 -20.69
C LEU A 54 10.37 -8.97 -20.69
N HIS A 55 10.93 -9.56 -19.63
CA HIS A 55 12.38 -9.53 -19.39
C HIS A 55 13.02 -10.90 -19.21
N ASP A 56 12.25 -11.95 -18.88
CA ASP A 56 12.79 -13.26 -18.59
C ASP A 56 12.52 -14.29 -19.70
N ASN A 57 13.37 -15.32 -19.72
CA ASN A 57 13.22 -16.46 -20.64
C ASN A 57 12.61 -17.67 -19.91
N ALA A 58 11.61 -18.28 -20.50
CA ALA A 58 10.84 -19.39 -19.93
C ALA A 58 11.63 -20.58 -19.36
N PRO A 59 12.82 -21.00 -19.87
CA PRO A 59 13.54 -22.10 -19.23
C PRO A 59 14.27 -21.71 -17.95
N THR A 60 14.63 -20.43 -17.78
CA THR A 60 15.47 -19.95 -16.67
C THR A 60 14.69 -19.22 -15.58
N ALA A 61 13.41 -18.93 -15.80
CA ALA A 61 12.50 -18.30 -14.85
C ALA A 61 11.30 -19.20 -14.54
N LEU A 62 10.94 -19.30 -13.26
CA LEU A 62 9.78 -20.09 -12.83
C LEU A 62 8.95 -19.25 -11.85
N TYR A 63 7.66 -19.10 -12.14
CA TYR A 63 6.67 -18.52 -11.22
C TYR A 63 5.91 -19.63 -10.49
N VAL A 64 5.79 -19.51 -9.18
CA VAL A 64 4.95 -20.38 -8.35
C VAL A 64 4.19 -19.54 -7.32
N THR A 65 3.04 -20.04 -6.88
CA THR A 65 2.36 -19.46 -5.71
C THR A 65 2.52 -20.40 -4.53
N ALA A 66 2.85 -19.86 -3.36
CA ALA A 66 3.19 -20.63 -2.17
C ALA A 66 2.00 -21.38 -1.54
N ASP A 67 0.78 -21.08 -1.99
CA ASP A 67 -0.45 -21.80 -1.64
C ASP A 67 -0.82 -22.92 -2.63
N ASP A 68 0.02 -23.24 -3.61
CA ASP A 68 -0.21 -24.37 -4.50
C ASP A 68 -0.20 -25.68 -3.72
N LEU A 69 -1.13 -26.58 -4.06
CA LEU A 69 -1.24 -27.91 -3.45
C LEU A 69 0.05 -28.73 -3.54
N TRP A 70 0.92 -28.42 -4.47
CA TRP A 70 2.24 -29.06 -4.59
C TRP A 70 3.04 -28.93 -3.27
N PHE A 71 2.94 -27.78 -2.59
CA PHE A 71 3.63 -27.51 -1.32
C PHE A 71 3.03 -28.19 -0.09
N THR A 72 1.97 -28.98 -0.22
CA THR A 72 1.49 -29.84 0.86
C THR A 72 2.40 -31.02 1.14
N SER A 73 3.18 -31.45 0.13
CA SER A 73 4.08 -32.61 0.19
C SER A 73 5.54 -32.30 -0.20
N HIS A 74 5.83 -31.07 -0.59
CA HIS A 74 7.17 -30.64 -1.03
C HIS A 74 7.55 -29.30 -0.39
N THR A 75 8.84 -29.03 -0.30
CA THR A 75 9.38 -27.81 0.29
C THR A 75 9.83 -26.81 -0.78
N LEU A 76 10.01 -25.54 -0.39
CA LEU A 76 10.61 -24.52 -1.25
C LEU A 76 12.09 -24.85 -1.58
N VAL A 77 12.79 -25.46 -0.62
CA VAL A 77 14.20 -25.89 -0.82
C VAL A 77 14.27 -27.00 -1.87
N GLU A 78 13.38 -28.01 -1.84
CA GLU A 78 13.31 -29.06 -2.86
C GLU A 78 13.00 -28.49 -4.24
N LEU A 79 12.04 -27.54 -4.32
CA LEU A 79 11.75 -26.84 -5.57
C LEU A 79 12.99 -26.12 -6.12
N ALA A 80 13.67 -25.35 -5.27
CA ALA A 80 14.86 -24.58 -5.64
C ALA A 80 16.00 -25.50 -6.10
N ASP A 81 16.24 -26.63 -5.43
CA ASP A 81 17.27 -27.60 -5.78
C ASP A 81 17.03 -28.20 -7.17
N VAL A 82 15.82 -28.71 -7.41
CA VAL A 82 15.47 -29.31 -8.71
C VAL A 82 15.49 -28.24 -9.80
N PHE A 83 14.96 -27.05 -9.56
CA PHE A 83 14.95 -25.98 -10.54
C PHE A 83 16.36 -25.51 -10.91
N TYR A 84 17.23 -25.29 -9.91
CA TYR A 84 18.60 -24.85 -10.11
C TYR A 84 19.44 -25.90 -10.89
N LYS A 85 19.33 -27.19 -10.54
CA LYS A 85 20.02 -28.30 -11.24
C LYS A 85 19.59 -28.45 -12.70
N ASN A 86 18.35 -28.07 -13.01
CA ASN A 86 17.85 -28.06 -14.40
C ASN A 86 18.14 -26.73 -15.14
N GLY A 87 19.03 -25.90 -14.65
CA GLY A 87 19.46 -24.66 -15.30
C GLY A 87 18.65 -23.43 -14.98
N GLY A 88 17.71 -23.51 -14.01
CA GLY A 88 16.94 -22.35 -13.53
C GLY A 88 17.82 -21.26 -12.93
N ARG A 89 17.40 -20.01 -13.06
CA ARG A 89 18.15 -18.83 -12.61
C ARG A 89 17.33 -17.89 -11.70
N THR A 90 16.05 -17.71 -11.98
CA THR A 90 15.18 -16.82 -11.20
C THR A 90 13.92 -17.56 -10.79
N LEU A 91 13.67 -17.63 -9.47
CA LEU A 91 12.48 -18.22 -8.89
C LEU A 91 11.58 -17.10 -8.35
N TYR A 92 10.37 -17.02 -8.86
CA TYR A 92 9.34 -16.08 -8.44
C TYR A 92 8.32 -16.78 -7.56
N ILE A 93 8.20 -16.38 -6.28
CA ILE A 93 7.33 -17.01 -5.28
C ILE A 93 6.26 -16.02 -4.85
N ASP A 94 5.04 -16.21 -5.29
CA ASP A 94 3.91 -15.37 -4.94
C ASP A 94 3.24 -15.83 -3.64
N GLU A 95 2.69 -14.89 -2.87
CA GLU A 95 1.99 -15.16 -1.60
C GLU A 95 2.83 -16.02 -0.61
N VAL A 96 4.14 -15.76 -0.51
CA VAL A 96 5.10 -16.59 0.25
C VAL A 96 4.66 -16.88 1.70
N HIS A 97 3.94 -15.95 2.31
CA HIS A 97 3.41 -16.08 3.67
C HIS A 97 2.37 -17.19 3.83
N ARG A 98 1.85 -17.76 2.74
CA ARG A 98 0.97 -18.93 2.78
C ARG A 98 1.71 -20.21 3.14
N TYR A 99 3.03 -20.24 2.94
CA TYR A 99 3.89 -21.36 3.29
C TYR A 99 4.52 -21.17 4.68
N PRO A 100 4.28 -22.06 5.67
CA PRO A 100 4.62 -21.79 7.08
C PRO A 100 6.10 -21.57 7.37
N LYS A 101 7.00 -22.26 6.64
CA LYS A 101 8.48 -22.23 6.87
C LYS A 101 9.22 -21.32 5.89
N TRP A 102 8.50 -20.45 5.19
CA TRP A 102 9.04 -19.67 4.08
C TRP A 102 10.35 -18.92 4.38
N SER A 103 10.44 -18.24 5.53
CA SER A 103 11.60 -17.39 5.85
C SER A 103 12.88 -18.19 6.10
N VAL A 104 12.76 -19.32 6.80
CA VAL A 104 13.88 -20.23 7.06
C VAL A 104 14.35 -20.89 5.77
N GLU A 105 13.42 -21.32 4.92
CA GLU A 105 13.74 -21.97 3.66
C GLU A 105 14.31 -21.00 2.63
N LEU A 106 13.79 -19.77 2.54
CA LEU A 106 14.40 -18.73 1.70
C LEU A 106 15.83 -18.39 2.11
N LYS A 107 16.09 -18.34 3.43
CA LYS A 107 17.45 -18.17 3.94
C LYS A 107 18.36 -19.33 3.50
N ASN A 108 17.89 -20.57 3.64
CA ASN A 108 18.66 -21.74 3.21
C ASN A 108 18.93 -21.74 1.70
N ILE A 109 17.93 -21.37 0.90
CA ILE A 109 18.08 -21.22 -0.56
C ILE A 109 19.13 -20.17 -0.89
N TYR A 110 19.01 -18.99 -0.26
CA TYR A 110 19.97 -17.90 -0.45
C TYR A 110 21.39 -18.30 -0.07
N ASP A 111 21.58 -18.96 1.07
CA ASP A 111 22.92 -19.36 1.54
C ASP A 111 23.51 -20.51 0.71
N THR A 112 22.69 -21.39 0.12
CA THR A 112 23.14 -22.58 -0.64
C THR A 112 23.35 -22.29 -2.13
N TYR A 113 22.45 -21.54 -2.79
CA TYR A 113 22.47 -21.37 -4.24
C TYR A 113 22.89 -19.95 -4.64
N SER A 114 24.20 -19.69 -4.67
CA SER A 114 24.75 -18.33 -4.88
C SER A 114 24.37 -17.68 -6.24
N ARG A 115 23.96 -18.45 -7.23
CA ARG A 115 23.57 -17.97 -8.56
C ARG A 115 22.04 -18.00 -8.81
N LEU A 116 21.25 -18.44 -7.84
CA LEU A 116 19.80 -18.43 -7.92
C LEU A 116 19.29 -17.12 -7.37
N LYS A 117 18.54 -16.37 -8.17
CA LYS A 117 17.79 -15.20 -7.75
C LYS A 117 16.42 -15.65 -7.25
N VAL A 118 15.92 -15.01 -6.21
CA VAL A 118 14.57 -15.23 -5.70
C VAL A 118 13.86 -13.91 -5.55
N VAL A 119 12.71 -13.78 -6.22
CA VAL A 119 11.78 -12.65 -6.04
C VAL A 119 10.53 -13.20 -5.39
N TYR A 120 10.11 -12.61 -4.29
CA TYR A 120 8.91 -13.10 -3.63
C TYR A 120 7.93 -11.99 -3.25
N THR A 121 6.63 -12.34 -3.16
CA THR A 121 5.61 -11.42 -2.68
C THR A 121 4.89 -11.95 -1.45
N GLY A 122 4.24 -11.01 -0.76
CA GLY A 122 3.21 -11.31 0.21
C GLY A 122 2.09 -10.30 0.12
N SER A 123 0.85 -10.78 0.21
CA SER A 123 -0.34 -9.90 0.31
C SER A 123 -0.49 -9.31 1.70
N SER A 124 0.11 -9.94 2.70
CA SER A 124 0.13 -9.45 4.09
C SER A 124 1.54 -9.06 4.50
N ILE A 125 1.77 -7.76 4.62
CA ILE A 125 3.05 -7.22 5.12
C ILE A 125 3.38 -7.73 6.54
N LEU A 126 2.36 -8.16 7.29
CA LEU A 126 2.53 -8.70 8.63
C LEU A 126 3.38 -9.97 8.63
N ASP A 127 3.02 -10.91 7.78
CA ASP A 127 3.71 -12.20 7.71
C ASP A 127 5.16 -12.03 7.23
N ILE A 128 5.38 -11.19 6.22
CA ILE A 128 6.72 -10.94 5.68
C ILE A 128 7.63 -10.29 6.72
N ARG A 129 7.14 -9.28 7.42
CA ARG A 129 7.93 -8.59 8.46
C ARG A 129 8.23 -9.46 9.67
N ARG A 130 7.33 -10.41 10.04
CA ARG A 130 7.57 -11.36 11.12
C ARG A 130 8.70 -12.33 10.79
N GLY A 131 8.71 -12.85 9.55
CA GLY A 131 9.77 -13.77 9.09
C GLY A 131 11.07 -13.06 8.67
N GLY A 132 11.00 -11.77 8.36
CA GLY A 132 12.08 -10.99 7.77
C GLY A 132 13.27 -10.71 8.68
N ALA A 133 13.19 -10.97 9.99
CA ALA A 133 14.31 -10.72 10.90
C ALA A 133 15.59 -11.47 10.47
N ASP A 134 15.46 -12.72 9.99
CA ASP A 134 16.56 -13.52 9.46
C ASP A 134 16.99 -13.14 8.04
N LEU A 135 16.13 -12.47 7.28
CA LEU A 135 16.37 -12.10 5.90
C LEU A 135 16.78 -10.64 5.72
N SER A 136 16.65 -9.79 6.76
CA SER A 136 16.82 -8.34 6.70
C SER A 136 18.18 -7.86 6.13
N ARG A 137 19.23 -8.69 6.22
CA ARG A 137 20.55 -8.40 5.65
C ARG A 137 20.78 -9.01 4.26
N ARG A 138 19.81 -9.80 3.76
CA ARG A 138 19.94 -10.59 2.54
C ARG A 138 19.01 -10.11 1.43
N GLN A 139 17.96 -9.38 1.79
CA GLN A 139 16.92 -8.96 0.87
C GLN A 139 16.86 -7.45 0.67
N LEU A 140 16.46 -7.05 -0.53
CA LEU A 140 15.93 -5.72 -0.82
C LEU A 140 14.39 -5.79 -0.76
N GLU A 141 13.79 -4.90 0.05
CA GLU A 141 12.34 -4.86 0.24
C GLU A 141 11.75 -3.61 -0.42
N TYR A 142 10.74 -3.82 -1.26
CA TYR A 142 10.01 -2.77 -1.96
C TYR A 142 8.53 -2.82 -1.56
N THR A 143 8.00 -1.68 -1.09
CA THR A 143 6.58 -1.57 -0.74
C THR A 143 5.78 -1.08 -1.93
N MET A 144 4.88 -1.92 -2.44
CA MET A 144 3.95 -1.57 -3.50
C MET A 144 2.65 -1.02 -2.91
N TYR A 145 2.43 0.27 -3.12
CA TYR A 145 1.19 0.96 -2.75
C TYR A 145 0.11 0.78 -3.83
N GLY A 146 -1.11 1.25 -3.58
CA GLY A 146 -2.14 1.35 -4.61
C GLY A 146 -1.77 2.31 -5.74
N LEU A 147 -2.63 2.49 -6.71
CA LEU A 147 -2.39 3.45 -7.79
C LEU A 147 -2.33 4.88 -7.22
N SER A 148 -1.34 5.66 -7.68
CA SER A 148 -1.37 7.11 -7.54
C SER A 148 -2.43 7.72 -8.47
N PHE A 149 -2.77 8.99 -8.28
CA PHE A 149 -3.66 9.67 -9.22
C PHE A 149 -3.06 9.71 -10.63
N ARG A 150 -1.75 9.90 -10.73
CA ARG A 150 -1.01 9.83 -11.99
C ARG A 150 -1.17 8.48 -12.70
N GLU A 151 -0.98 7.38 -11.98
CA GLU A 151 -1.12 6.02 -12.54
C GLU A 151 -2.58 5.71 -12.90
N TYR A 152 -3.54 6.22 -12.11
CA TYR A 152 -4.96 6.13 -12.43
C TYR A 152 -5.29 6.84 -13.72
N LEU A 153 -4.78 8.07 -13.92
CA LEU A 153 -4.99 8.85 -15.16
C LEU A 153 -4.47 8.10 -16.39
N LEU A 154 -3.26 7.54 -16.31
CA LEU A 154 -2.71 6.75 -17.41
C LEU A 154 -3.56 5.52 -17.68
N LEU A 155 -3.92 4.78 -16.64
CA LEU A 155 -4.64 3.52 -16.78
C LEU A 155 -6.10 3.71 -17.22
N SER A 156 -6.80 4.76 -16.76
CA SER A 156 -8.23 4.98 -17.05
C SER A 156 -8.49 5.89 -18.24
N HIS A 157 -7.63 6.88 -18.45
CA HIS A 157 -7.85 7.96 -19.42
C HIS A 157 -6.73 8.08 -20.47
N GLY A 158 -5.65 7.29 -20.39
CA GLY A 158 -4.50 7.37 -21.30
C GLY A 158 -3.68 8.66 -21.15
N ILE A 159 -3.85 9.39 -20.03
CA ILE A 159 -3.12 10.63 -19.75
C ILE A 159 -1.82 10.25 -19.04
N ASP A 160 -0.70 10.30 -19.75
CA ASP A 160 0.63 10.05 -19.21
C ASP A 160 1.29 11.35 -18.71
N LEU A 161 1.66 11.37 -17.44
CA LEU A 161 2.29 12.50 -16.77
C LEU A 161 3.51 12.02 -16.00
N PRO A 162 4.57 12.86 -15.90
CA PRO A 162 5.76 12.50 -15.14
C PRO A 162 5.50 12.43 -13.64
N VAL A 163 6.41 11.80 -12.91
CA VAL A 163 6.51 11.90 -11.46
C VAL A 163 7.14 13.24 -11.10
N TYR A 164 6.56 13.94 -10.14
CA TYR A 164 7.08 15.20 -9.62
C TYR A 164 7.63 15.01 -8.20
N THR A 165 8.61 15.84 -7.85
CA THR A 165 9.10 15.92 -6.47
C THR A 165 8.15 16.77 -5.60
N LEU A 166 8.27 16.66 -4.27
CA LEU A 166 7.51 17.55 -3.37
C LEU A 166 7.87 19.02 -3.60
N ASP A 167 9.14 19.32 -3.91
CA ASP A 167 9.59 20.68 -4.25
C ASP A 167 8.93 21.20 -5.54
N ASP A 168 8.70 20.35 -6.54
CA ASP A 168 7.96 20.73 -7.75
C ASP A 168 6.49 21.03 -7.45
N VAL A 169 5.86 20.21 -6.60
CA VAL A 169 4.47 20.44 -6.16
C VAL A 169 4.35 21.76 -5.41
N VAL A 170 5.25 22.02 -4.47
CA VAL A 170 5.29 23.26 -3.68
C VAL A 170 5.58 24.48 -4.55
N ALA A 171 6.48 24.33 -5.52
CA ALA A 171 6.79 25.39 -6.51
C ALA A 171 5.73 25.53 -7.62
N GLN A 172 4.65 24.72 -7.56
CA GLN A 172 3.52 24.74 -8.50
C GLN A 172 3.96 24.53 -9.97
N ARG A 173 4.92 23.61 -10.20
CA ARG A 173 5.48 23.29 -11.53
C ARG A 173 4.70 22.19 -12.25
N ILE A 174 3.61 21.67 -11.66
CA ILE A 174 2.81 20.62 -12.28
C ILE A 174 1.95 21.24 -13.38
N GLU A 175 2.16 20.76 -14.60
CA GLU A 175 1.34 21.10 -15.76
C GLU A 175 0.36 19.97 -16.04
N PHE A 176 -0.93 20.23 -15.87
CA PHE A 176 -1.99 19.32 -16.31
C PHE A 176 -2.31 19.63 -17.78
N PRO A 177 -2.46 18.63 -18.66
CA PRO A 177 -2.70 18.87 -20.07
C PRO A 177 -3.91 19.78 -20.31
N ALA A 178 -3.73 20.83 -21.09
CA ALA A 178 -4.82 21.69 -21.51
C ALA A 178 -5.76 20.91 -22.43
N GLY A 179 -7.09 21.06 -22.26
CA GLY A 179 -8.07 20.42 -23.12
C GLY A 179 -9.37 20.04 -22.39
N GLU A 180 -9.99 18.96 -22.83
CA GLU A 180 -11.29 18.49 -22.31
C GLU A 180 -11.23 17.94 -20.88
N HIS A 181 -10.04 17.62 -20.37
CA HIS A 181 -9.85 16.99 -19.07
C HIS A 181 -9.75 18.04 -17.96
N ARG A 182 -10.63 17.93 -16.98
CA ARG A 182 -10.66 18.76 -15.79
C ARG A 182 -10.07 18.02 -14.60
N PRO A 183 -8.94 18.44 -14.04
CA PRO A 183 -8.23 17.73 -12.97
C PRO A 183 -9.12 17.45 -11.75
N ILE A 184 -9.99 18.39 -11.38
CA ILE A 184 -10.91 18.24 -10.22
C ILE A 184 -11.90 17.07 -10.44
N ALA A 185 -12.51 16.94 -11.62
CA ALA A 185 -13.47 15.89 -11.90
C ALA A 185 -12.80 14.52 -11.85
N LEU A 186 -11.67 14.38 -12.55
CA LEU A 186 -10.87 13.15 -12.59
C LEU A 186 -10.32 12.76 -11.20
N PHE A 187 -9.93 13.76 -10.40
CA PHE A 187 -9.46 13.52 -9.04
C PHE A 187 -10.58 13.02 -8.12
N LYS A 188 -11.81 13.51 -8.27
CA LYS A 188 -12.99 13.00 -7.55
C LYS A 188 -13.31 11.56 -7.92
N GLU A 189 -13.18 11.19 -9.18
CA GLU A 189 -13.31 9.80 -9.63
C GLU A 189 -12.23 8.91 -9.00
N TYR A 190 -10.97 9.34 -9.06
CA TYR A 190 -9.86 8.66 -8.40
C TYR A 190 -10.09 8.44 -6.90
N MET A 191 -10.49 9.48 -6.17
CA MET A 191 -10.77 9.36 -4.73
C MET A 191 -11.87 8.33 -4.43
N ARG A 192 -12.88 8.22 -5.31
CA ARG A 192 -13.99 7.31 -5.13
C ARG A 192 -13.60 5.84 -5.36
N GLU A 193 -12.80 5.55 -6.38
CA GLU A 193 -12.57 4.18 -6.82
C GLU A 193 -11.19 3.89 -7.42
N GLY A 194 -10.31 4.90 -7.57
CA GLY A 194 -9.08 4.80 -8.37
C GLY A 194 -7.88 4.13 -7.69
N TYR A 195 -7.91 3.90 -6.38
CA TYR A 195 -6.73 3.44 -5.64
C TYR A 195 -6.31 2.00 -5.97
N TYR A 196 -7.26 1.08 -6.21
CA TYR A 196 -6.96 -0.32 -6.52
C TYR A 196 -7.06 -0.59 -8.02
N PRO A 197 -6.12 -1.34 -8.65
CA PRO A 197 -6.11 -1.62 -10.09
C PRO A 197 -7.38 -2.31 -10.61
N PHE A 198 -8.11 -3.00 -9.75
CA PHE A 198 -9.38 -3.65 -10.11
C PHE A 198 -10.59 -2.70 -10.18
N PHE A 199 -10.39 -1.38 -10.05
CA PHE A 199 -11.46 -0.38 -10.24
C PHE A 199 -12.18 -0.50 -11.60
N ARG A 200 -11.48 -0.99 -12.62
CA ARG A 200 -12.04 -1.24 -13.97
C ARG A 200 -12.99 -2.46 -14.01
N GLN A 201 -13.00 -3.28 -12.98
CA GLN A 201 -13.87 -4.44 -12.91
C GLN A 201 -15.24 -4.03 -12.37
N ARG A 202 -16.28 -4.70 -12.87
CA ARG A 202 -17.63 -4.51 -12.34
C ARG A 202 -17.67 -4.77 -10.83
N ASP A 203 -18.45 -3.97 -10.11
CA ASP A 203 -18.69 -4.09 -8.67
C ASP A 203 -17.39 -3.96 -7.83
N SER A 204 -16.52 -3.00 -8.19
CA SER A 204 -15.22 -2.75 -7.53
C SER A 204 -15.35 -2.53 -6.02
N HIS A 205 -16.38 -1.84 -5.54
CA HIS A 205 -16.65 -1.63 -4.11
C HIS A 205 -16.96 -2.95 -3.39
N THR A 206 -17.81 -3.80 -3.95
CA THR A 206 -18.10 -5.13 -3.37
C THR A 206 -16.84 -6.00 -3.32
N ARG A 207 -16.00 -5.93 -4.36
CA ARG A 207 -14.70 -6.63 -4.36
C ARG A 207 -13.78 -6.11 -3.27
N LEU A 208 -13.76 -4.79 -3.06
CA LEU A 208 -12.95 -4.19 -2.00
C LEU A 208 -13.44 -4.62 -0.62
N GLN A 209 -14.76 -4.68 -0.39
CA GLN A 209 -15.32 -5.24 0.85
C GLN A 209 -14.87 -6.69 1.07
N GLN A 210 -14.86 -7.52 0.04
CA GLN A 210 -14.37 -8.90 0.12
C GLN A 210 -12.86 -8.95 0.45
N VAL A 211 -12.05 -8.06 -0.14
CA VAL A 211 -10.63 -7.92 0.19
C VAL A 211 -10.44 -7.55 1.67
N VAL A 212 -11.20 -6.58 2.17
CA VAL A 212 -11.15 -6.16 3.58
C VAL A 212 -11.55 -7.32 4.50
N ASN A 213 -12.64 -8.01 4.20
CA ASN A 213 -13.07 -9.17 4.99
C ASN A 213 -12.00 -10.27 5.00
N GLN A 214 -11.37 -10.57 3.86
CA GLN A 214 -10.28 -11.53 3.77
C GLN A 214 -9.09 -11.14 4.68
N VAL A 215 -8.74 -9.85 4.72
CA VAL A 215 -7.67 -9.35 5.60
C VAL A 215 -8.06 -9.49 7.07
N LEU A 216 -9.28 -9.11 7.44
CA LEU A 216 -9.75 -9.12 8.83
C LEU A 216 -10.02 -10.53 9.37
N GLU A 217 -10.51 -11.44 8.54
CA GLU A 217 -10.96 -12.77 8.95
C GLU A 217 -9.90 -13.87 8.76
N VAL A 218 -8.94 -13.65 7.86
CA VAL A 218 -7.94 -14.67 7.51
C VAL A 218 -6.51 -14.18 7.69
N ASP A 219 -6.14 -13.06 7.05
CA ASP A 219 -4.72 -12.67 6.99
C ASP A 219 -4.20 -12.21 8.37
N ILE A 220 -4.90 -11.26 9.03
CA ILE A 220 -4.53 -10.79 10.37
C ILE A 220 -4.64 -11.89 11.44
N PRO A 221 -5.76 -12.66 11.53
CA PRO A 221 -5.89 -13.71 12.51
C PRO A 221 -4.82 -14.79 12.42
N LYS A 222 -4.49 -15.23 11.22
CA LYS A 222 -3.42 -16.21 11.00
C LYS A 222 -2.06 -15.69 11.47
N PHE A 223 -1.76 -14.40 11.22
CA PHE A 223 -0.51 -13.78 11.64
C PHE A 223 -0.41 -13.61 13.16
N ALA A 224 -1.45 -13.07 13.79
CA ALA A 224 -1.47 -12.71 15.21
C ALA A 224 -2.06 -13.80 16.12
N GLU A 225 -2.40 -14.97 15.56
CA GLU A 225 -3.00 -16.12 16.28
C GLU A 225 -4.25 -15.69 17.10
N LEU A 226 -5.13 -14.91 16.45
CA LEU A 226 -6.30 -14.33 17.12
C LEU A 226 -7.41 -15.37 17.37
N THR A 227 -8.07 -15.22 18.51
CA THR A 227 -9.29 -15.97 18.81
C THR A 227 -10.49 -15.41 18.02
N LEU A 228 -11.55 -16.21 17.86
CA LEU A 228 -12.79 -15.78 17.20
C LEU A 228 -13.37 -14.50 17.83
N THR A 229 -13.38 -14.41 19.15
CA THR A 229 -13.83 -13.21 19.86
C THR A 229 -13.00 -11.98 19.55
N THR A 230 -11.70 -12.14 19.40
CA THR A 230 -10.79 -11.02 19.03
C THR A 230 -10.98 -10.60 17.57
N ILE A 231 -11.27 -11.53 16.68
CA ILE A 231 -11.60 -11.24 15.26
C ILE A 231 -12.86 -10.37 15.18
N GLU A 232 -13.90 -10.69 15.95
CA GLU A 232 -15.12 -9.88 16.01
C GLU A 232 -14.85 -8.46 16.54
N LYS A 233 -13.99 -8.32 17.55
CA LYS A 233 -13.56 -7.01 18.05
C LYS A 233 -12.76 -6.23 17.01
N LEU A 234 -11.90 -6.89 16.26
CA LEU A 234 -11.14 -6.28 15.15
C LEU A 234 -12.08 -5.76 14.05
N LYS A 235 -13.10 -6.54 13.67
CA LYS A 235 -14.12 -6.14 12.69
C LYS A 235 -14.92 -4.93 13.19
N ARG A 236 -15.37 -4.94 14.44
CA ARG A 236 -16.06 -3.80 15.07
C ARG A 236 -15.17 -2.56 15.10
N LEU A 237 -13.88 -2.72 15.47
CA LEU A 237 -12.93 -1.61 15.47
C LEU A 237 -12.77 -1.01 14.07
N MET A 238 -12.61 -1.84 13.03
CA MET A 238 -12.52 -1.38 11.64
C MET A 238 -13.77 -0.62 11.21
N TYR A 239 -14.96 -1.10 11.58
CA TYR A 239 -16.21 -0.39 11.31
C TYR A 239 -16.29 0.98 11.99
N VAL A 240 -15.94 1.06 13.29
CA VAL A 240 -15.90 2.34 14.02
C VAL A 240 -14.89 3.32 13.38
N VAL A 241 -13.74 2.83 12.99
CA VAL A 241 -12.75 3.64 12.27
C VAL A 241 -13.33 4.16 10.97
N ALA A 242 -13.89 3.30 10.13
CA ALA A 242 -14.44 3.68 8.82
C ALA A 242 -15.49 4.81 8.92
N GLN A 243 -16.31 4.81 9.98
CA GLN A 243 -17.34 5.81 10.21
C GLN A 243 -16.84 7.13 10.83
N SER A 244 -15.66 7.10 11.48
CA SER A 244 -15.21 8.20 12.35
C SER A 244 -14.03 8.99 11.81
N VAL A 245 -13.25 8.45 10.88
CA VAL A 245 -11.98 9.05 10.42
C VAL A 245 -12.16 10.36 9.64
N PRO A 246 -11.17 11.28 9.72
CA PRO A 246 -10.02 11.24 10.63
C PRO A 246 -10.42 11.59 12.07
N PHE A 247 -9.85 10.91 13.04
CA PHE A 247 -10.13 11.21 14.44
C PHE A 247 -8.91 10.98 15.34
N LYS A 248 -8.88 11.73 16.45
CA LYS A 248 -7.91 11.50 17.53
C LYS A 248 -8.43 10.38 18.43
N PRO A 249 -7.72 9.22 18.52
CA PRO A 249 -8.26 8.06 19.21
C PRO A 249 -8.31 8.23 20.72
N ASN A 250 -9.47 7.89 21.32
CA ASN A 250 -9.58 7.68 22.75
C ASN A 250 -9.61 6.16 23.02
N TYR A 251 -8.43 5.57 23.21
CA TYR A 251 -8.28 4.12 23.42
C TYR A 251 -9.07 3.58 24.61
N SER A 252 -9.27 4.38 25.68
CA SER A 252 -10.08 3.97 26.83
C SER A 252 -11.57 3.93 26.52
N LYS A 253 -12.07 4.86 25.69
CA LYS A 253 -13.46 4.82 25.21
C LYS A 253 -13.66 3.64 24.27
N LEU A 254 -12.80 3.49 23.26
CA LEU A 254 -12.84 2.36 22.33
C LEU A 254 -12.77 1.01 23.06
N GLY A 255 -11.93 0.90 24.11
CA GLY A 255 -11.84 -0.30 24.93
C GLY A 255 -13.16 -0.65 25.62
N ARG A 256 -13.88 0.34 26.16
CA ARG A 256 -15.22 0.11 26.73
C ARG A 256 -16.22 -0.33 25.67
N ASP A 257 -16.24 0.35 24.53
CA ASP A 257 -17.18 0.06 23.43
C ASP A 257 -16.94 -1.33 22.80
N LEU A 258 -15.68 -1.81 22.85
CA LEU A 258 -15.27 -3.14 22.36
C LEU A 258 -15.13 -4.20 23.46
N GLU A 259 -15.47 -3.86 24.70
CA GLU A 259 -15.36 -4.77 25.84
C GLU A 259 -13.97 -5.40 25.97
N CYS A 260 -12.90 -4.56 25.86
CA CYS A 260 -11.52 -5.00 26.01
C CYS A 260 -10.63 -3.91 26.61
N HIS A 261 -9.41 -4.30 27.00
CA HIS A 261 -8.48 -3.36 27.60
C HIS A 261 -7.93 -2.39 26.53
N ARG A 262 -7.61 -1.16 26.93
CA ARG A 262 -7.07 -0.11 26.02
C ARG A 262 -5.81 -0.55 25.26
N THR A 263 -4.95 -1.39 25.86
CA THR A 263 -3.76 -1.93 25.21
C THR A 263 -4.13 -2.86 24.06
N SER A 264 -5.15 -3.71 24.25
CA SER A 264 -5.65 -4.58 23.18
C SER A 264 -6.19 -3.77 22.00
N VAL A 265 -6.87 -2.63 22.26
CA VAL A 265 -7.28 -1.73 21.16
C VAL A 265 -6.08 -1.17 20.40
N SER A 266 -5.04 -0.76 21.12
CA SER A 266 -3.78 -0.27 20.50
C SER A 266 -3.14 -1.34 19.62
N ASP A 267 -3.08 -2.58 20.11
CA ASP A 267 -2.51 -3.71 19.36
C ASP A 267 -3.34 -4.03 18.10
N LEU A 268 -4.68 -4.07 18.23
CA LEU A 268 -5.58 -4.25 17.08
C LEU A 268 -5.43 -3.11 16.06
N MET A 269 -5.29 -1.86 16.52
CA MET A 269 -5.07 -0.72 15.63
C MET A 269 -3.74 -0.83 14.89
N LEU A 270 -2.68 -1.29 15.55
CA LEU A 270 -1.40 -1.56 14.92
C LEU A 270 -1.48 -2.67 13.86
N LEU A 271 -2.29 -3.70 14.09
CA LEU A 271 -2.54 -4.74 13.09
C LEU A 271 -3.27 -4.18 11.86
N LEU A 272 -4.26 -3.31 12.06
CA LEU A 272 -4.95 -2.62 10.97
C LEU A 272 -3.99 -1.70 10.19
N GLU A 273 -3.08 -0.98 10.86
CA GLU A 273 -2.07 -0.15 10.20
C GLU A 273 -1.11 -1.00 9.36
N LYS A 274 -0.58 -2.07 9.93
CA LYS A 274 0.34 -2.97 9.22
C LYS A 274 -0.30 -3.64 8.01
N SER A 275 -1.62 -3.86 8.05
CA SER A 275 -2.38 -4.41 6.91
C SER A 275 -2.77 -3.36 5.86
N HIS A 276 -2.38 -2.09 6.04
CA HIS A 276 -2.76 -0.94 5.22
C HIS A 276 -4.27 -0.62 5.17
N LEU A 277 -5.07 -1.14 6.10
CA LEU A 277 -6.47 -0.77 6.22
C LEU A 277 -6.64 0.60 6.87
N VAL A 278 -5.71 0.98 7.75
CA VAL A 278 -5.64 2.32 8.35
C VAL A 278 -4.25 2.92 8.21
N GLN A 279 -4.16 4.22 8.38
CA GLN A 279 -2.91 4.96 8.51
C GLN A 279 -2.92 5.70 9.84
N ILE A 280 -1.82 5.60 10.58
CA ILE A 280 -1.65 6.29 11.86
C ILE A 280 -0.68 7.45 11.64
N LEU A 281 -1.14 8.66 11.91
CA LEU A 281 -0.32 9.86 11.96
C LEU A 281 0.22 10.03 13.37
N ARG A 282 1.53 10.16 13.50
CA ARG A 282 2.24 10.32 14.77
C ARG A 282 2.82 11.72 14.89
N ASP A 283 2.94 12.22 16.11
CA ASP A 283 3.56 13.53 16.36
C ASP A 283 5.10 13.49 16.19
N ASP A 284 5.69 14.69 16.00
CA ASP A 284 7.13 14.92 15.80
C ASP A 284 7.93 14.92 17.13
N SER A 285 7.41 14.31 18.20
CA SER A 285 8.09 14.31 19.49
C SER A 285 9.30 13.38 19.49
N PHE A 286 10.51 13.95 19.66
CA PHE A 286 11.75 13.22 19.75
C PHE A 286 11.89 12.52 21.12
N GLY A 287 12.12 11.18 21.11
CA GLY A 287 12.41 10.40 22.30
C GLY A 287 11.88 8.97 22.24
N VAL A 288 12.31 8.11 23.19
CA VAL A 288 11.86 6.71 23.28
C VAL A 288 10.34 6.60 23.47
N SER A 289 9.71 7.64 24.05
CA SER A 289 8.25 7.77 24.19
C SER A 289 7.54 8.16 22.88
N SER A 290 8.27 8.66 21.87
CA SER A 290 7.71 9.13 20.60
C SER A 290 7.27 8.01 19.65
N LEU A 291 7.78 6.79 19.84
CA LEU A 291 7.36 5.61 19.09
C LEU A 291 5.85 5.28 19.22
N GLY A 292 5.12 6.04 20.03
CA GLY A 292 3.78 5.66 20.37
C GLY A 292 2.69 6.72 20.41
N LYS A 293 2.97 8.03 20.36
CA LYS A 293 1.86 8.98 20.49
C LYS A 293 1.15 9.18 19.15
N VAL A 294 0.01 8.49 19.05
CA VAL A 294 -0.90 8.62 17.92
C VAL A 294 -1.61 9.97 18.01
N ASP A 295 -1.49 10.79 16.97
CA ASP A 295 -2.22 12.04 16.87
C ASP A 295 -3.57 11.85 16.18
N LYS A 296 -3.57 11.32 14.95
CA LYS A 296 -4.80 11.04 14.19
C LYS A 296 -4.75 9.66 13.52
N ILE A 297 -5.93 9.07 13.31
CA ILE A 297 -6.13 7.84 12.54
C ILE A 297 -6.92 8.17 11.28
N TYR A 298 -6.49 7.59 10.17
CA TYR A 298 -7.09 7.70 8.84
C TYR A 298 -7.38 6.31 8.27
N LEU A 299 -8.28 6.20 7.31
CA LEU A 299 -8.34 5.00 6.46
C LEU A 299 -7.07 4.87 5.61
N GLY A 300 -6.75 3.67 5.18
CA GLY A 300 -5.60 3.38 4.33
C GLY A 300 -5.63 4.12 2.99
N ASN A 301 -6.84 4.40 2.49
CA ASN A 301 -7.09 5.21 1.30
C ASN A 301 -8.56 5.64 1.24
N THR A 302 -8.90 6.55 0.33
CA THR A 302 -10.27 7.07 0.19
C THR A 302 -11.26 6.07 -0.40
N HIS A 303 -10.81 5.14 -1.25
CA HIS A 303 -11.66 4.09 -1.81
C HIS A 303 -12.29 3.20 -0.71
N LEU A 304 -11.53 2.94 0.38
CA LEU A 304 -12.06 2.25 1.57
C LEU A 304 -13.23 3.01 2.21
N ALA A 305 -13.18 4.36 2.22
CA ALA A 305 -14.27 5.14 2.78
C ALA A 305 -15.57 4.96 1.99
N TYR A 306 -15.49 4.91 0.66
CA TYR A 306 -16.67 4.67 -0.17
C TYR A 306 -17.16 3.22 -0.12
N ALA A 307 -16.26 2.26 0.05
CA ALA A 307 -16.62 0.84 0.09
C ALA A 307 -17.20 0.38 1.44
N LEU A 308 -16.80 1.03 2.56
CA LEU A 308 -17.15 0.58 3.92
C LEU A 308 -18.23 1.43 4.60
N ASN A 309 -18.65 2.56 4.00
CA ASN A 309 -19.70 3.40 4.54
C ASN A 309 -21.02 3.17 3.80
N ASP A 310 -22.11 3.10 4.54
CA ASP A 310 -23.47 3.00 4.00
C ASP A 310 -23.99 4.33 3.40
N SER A 311 -23.30 5.43 3.74
CA SER A 311 -23.62 6.78 3.27
C SER A 311 -22.42 7.41 2.56
N VAL A 312 -22.67 8.49 1.81
CA VAL A 312 -21.59 9.24 1.15
C VAL A 312 -20.62 9.77 2.21
N PRO A 313 -19.32 9.45 2.13
CA PRO A 313 -18.33 9.87 3.11
C PRO A 313 -18.22 11.40 3.20
N ASN A 314 -17.88 11.90 4.38
CA ASN A 314 -17.63 13.33 4.56
C ASN A 314 -16.42 13.79 3.74
N VAL A 315 -16.62 14.73 2.82
CA VAL A 315 -15.59 15.23 1.91
C VAL A 315 -14.41 15.86 2.66
N GLY A 316 -14.63 16.47 3.83
CA GLY A 316 -13.56 17.00 4.69
C GLY A 316 -12.58 15.90 5.11
N ASN A 317 -13.12 14.77 5.53
CA ASN A 317 -12.36 13.60 5.96
C ASN A 317 -11.56 12.97 4.82
N LEU A 318 -12.12 12.95 3.61
CA LEU A 318 -11.46 12.41 2.42
C LEU A 318 -10.22 13.23 2.03
N ARG A 319 -10.25 14.54 2.20
CA ARG A 319 -9.15 15.46 1.83
C ARG A 319 -7.86 15.16 2.58
N GLU A 320 -7.93 15.06 3.90
CA GLU A 320 -6.76 14.71 4.70
C GLU A 320 -6.28 13.26 4.40
N THR A 321 -7.21 12.34 4.22
CA THR A 321 -6.88 10.94 3.88
C THR A 321 -6.15 10.84 2.56
N VAL A 322 -6.64 11.51 1.48
CA VAL A 322 -5.99 11.43 0.17
C VAL A 322 -4.64 12.16 0.17
N PHE A 323 -4.50 13.27 0.89
CA PHE A 323 -3.21 13.93 1.07
C PHE A 323 -2.18 12.96 1.67
N LEU A 324 -2.51 12.36 2.82
CA LEU A 324 -1.63 11.41 3.50
C LEU A 324 -1.29 10.20 2.61
N THR A 325 -2.30 9.64 1.91
CA THR A 325 -2.12 8.50 1.00
C THR A 325 -1.20 8.84 -0.19
N SER A 326 -1.25 10.07 -0.69
CA SER A 326 -0.46 10.52 -1.82
C SER A 326 1.00 10.84 -1.45
N VAL A 327 1.24 11.32 -0.22
CA VAL A 327 2.56 11.78 0.21
C VAL A 327 3.40 10.66 0.85
N LYS A 328 2.77 9.84 1.70
CA LYS A 328 3.44 8.79 2.50
C LYS A 328 4.23 7.75 1.71
N PRO A 329 3.92 7.40 0.45
CA PRO A 329 4.74 6.48 -0.34
C PRO A 329 6.19 6.92 -0.57
N LYS A 330 6.45 8.22 -0.59
CA LYS A 330 7.79 8.79 -0.90
C LYS A 330 8.38 9.63 0.24
N TYR A 331 7.57 10.09 1.18
CA TYR A 331 8.00 11.03 2.23
C TYR A 331 7.46 10.63 3.60
N ASP A 332 8.25 10.86 4.64
CA ASP A 332 7.80 10.74 6.02
C ASP A 332 6.83 11.88 6.35
N VAL A 333 5.64 11.52 6.81
CA VAL A 333 4.58 12.46 7.18
C VAL A 333 4.31 12.37 8.67
N MET A 334 4.37 13.50 9.34
CA MET A 334 4.13 13.65 10.78
C MET A 334 2.98 14.62 11.04
N ALA A 335 2.39 14.55 12.24
CA ALA A 335 1.45 15.56 12.69
C ALA A 335 2.17 16.88 12.94
N SER A 336 1.55 17.97 12.53
CA SER A 336 2.05 19.31 12.84
C SER A 336 1.41 19.86 14.11
N SER A 337 2.16 20.62 14.89
CA SER A 337 1.63 21.34 16.06
C SER A 337 0.79 22.57 15.68
N VAL A 338 0.91 23.06 14.45
CA VAL A 338 0.28 24.30 13.97
C VAL A 338 -0.68 24.10 12.81
N ALA A 339 -0.63 22.94 12.14
CA ALA A 339 -1.45 22.60 10.97
C ALA A 339 -1.81 21.11 10.97
N ASP A 340 -2.24 20.56 9.83
CA ASP A 340 -2.59 19.14 9.75
C ASP A 340 -1.36 18.23 9.63
N PHE A 341 -0.39 18.59 8.76
CA PHE A 341 0.75 17.73 8.42
C PHE A 341 2.08 18.49 8.36
N LYS A 342 3.16 17.76 8.70
CA LYS A 342 4.55 18.17 8.50
C LYS A 342 5.25 17.13 7.63
N VAL A 343 5.96 17.59 6.59
CA VAL A 343 6.72 16.74 5.66
C VAL A 343 8.09 17.39 5.43
N GLY A 344 9.12 16.83 6.05
CA GLY A 344 10.45 17.48 6.06
C GLY A 344 10.38 18.89 6.66
N LYS A 345 10.76 19.92 5.88
CA LYS A 345 10.67 21.33 6.29
C LYS A 345 9.29 21.95 6.08
N TYR A 346 8.45 21.33 5.25
CA TYR A 346 7.16 21.89 4.85
C TYR A 346 6.04 21.57 5.82
N THR A 347 5.15 22.54 6.04
CA THR A 347 3.94 22.42 6.86
C THR A 347 2.71 22.59 5.97
N PHE A 348 1.72 21.70 6.09
CA PHE A 348 0.54 21.68 5.24
C PHE A 348 -0.74 21.72 6.05
N GLU A 349 -1.64 22.66 5.69
CA GLU A 349 -2.99 22.77 6.19
C GLU A 349 -3.98 22.40 5.09
N VAL A 350 -4.70 21.30 5.25
CA VAL A 350 -5.57 20.74 4.21
C VAL A 350 -7.01 21.18 4.40
N GLY A 351 -7.69 21.54 3.30
CA GLY A 351 -9.09 21.93 3.40
C GLY A 351 -9.81 22.10 2.07
N GLY A 352 -11.06 22.54 2.14
CA GLY A 352 -11.87 22.86 0.98
C GLY A 352 -11.52 24.23 0.37
N ARG A 353 -12.21 24.57 -0.73
CA ARG A 353 -12.02 25.83 -1.49
C ARG A 353 -11.96 27.08 -0.62
N ASN A 354 -12.76 27.13 0.44
CA ASN A 354 -12.89 28.29 1.31
C ASN A 354 -11.97 28.26 2.54
N LYS A 355 -11.04 27.30 2.63
CA LYS A 355 -10.09 27.20 3.76
C LYS A 355 -9.25 28.46 3.84
N LYS A 356 -9.16 29.04 5.06
CA LYS A 356 -8.40 30.26 5.34
C LYS A 356 -6.99 29.90 5.81
N GLN A 357 -6.02 30.81 5.57
CA GLN A 357 -4.61 30.64 5.95
C GLN A 357 -4.31 30.98 7.43
N LYS A 358 -5.33 31.25 8.23
CA LYS A 358 -5.17 31.82 9.57
C LYS A 358 -4.30 30.96 10.51
N GLN A 359 -4.32 29.63 10.37
CA GLN A 359 -3.58 28.73 11.24
C GLN A 359 -2.07 28.73 10.96
N ILE A 360 -1.68 28.96 9.70
CA ILE A 360 -0.26 28.92 9.26
C ILE A 360 0.32 30.32 9.05
N GLN A 361 -0.39 31.37 9.48
CA GLN A 361 0.08 32.74 9.32
C GLN A 361 1.36 32.98 10.13
N GLY A 362 2.44 33.44 9.46
CA GLY A 362 3.74 33.66 10.09
C GLY A 362 4.57 32.39 10.30
N VAL A 363 4.15 31.24 9.73
CA VAL A 363 4.94 30.02 9.73
C VAL A 363 5.69 29.92 8.39
N ASP A 364 7.00 29.79 8.46
CA ASP A 364 7.85 29.62 7.28
C ASP A 364 7.58 28.27 6.61
N ASP A 365 7.74 28.20 5.29
CA ASP A 365 7.52 27.00 4.49
C ASP A 365 6.15 26.34 4.71
N ALA A 366 5.12 27.15 4.99
CA ALA A 366 3.76 26.67 5.25
C ALA A 366 2.79 26.94 4.10
N PHE A 367 1.99 25.93 3.75
CA PHE A 367 1.12 25.91 2.59
C PHE A 367 -0.31 25.51 2.96
N VAL A 368 -1.30 26.12 2.28
CA VAL A 368 -2.69 25.66 2.33
C VAL A 368 -2.96 24.76 1.13
N VAL A 369 -3.31 23.53 1.38
CA VAL A 369 -3.70 22.57 0.35
C VAL A 369 -5.22 22.61 0.19
N LYS A 370 -5.70 23.05 -0.97
CA LYS A 370 -7.13 23.22 -1.23
C LYS A 370 -7.66 22.22 -2.23
N ASP A 371 -8.79 21.63 -1.86
CA ASP A 371 -9.62 20.90 -2.80
C ASP A 371 -10.53 21.87 -3.59
N ASP A 372 -11.08 21.40 -4.71
CA ASP A 372 -11.96 22.17 -5.61
C ASP A 372 -11.33 23.45 -6.22
N ILE A 373 -10.00 23.47 -6.40
CA ILE A 373 -9.28 24.49 -7.18
C ILE A 373 -8.43 23.81 -8.27
N GLU A 374 -8.42 24.40 -9.46
CA GLU A 374 -7.63 23.88 -10.58
C GLU A 374 -6.18 24.38 -10.54
N TYR A 375 -5.98 25.61 -10.12
CA TYR A 375 -4.67 26.26 -10.11
C TYR A 375 -4.32 26.74 -8.71
N GLY A 376 -3.05 26.61 -8.37
CA GLY A 376 -2.49 27.19 -7.16
C GLY A 376 -2.14 28.70 -7.33
N TYR A 377 -1.88 29.35 -6.21
CA TYR A 377 -1.42 30.75 -6.16
C TYR A 377 -0.71 31.03 -4.84
N LEU A 378 0.40 31.73 -4.87
CA LEU A 378 1.22 32.03 -3.68
C LEU A 378 1.54 30.73 -2.90
N ASN A 379 1.11 30.62 -1.64
CA ASN A 379 1.27 29.43 -0.81
C ASN A 379 0.00 28.53 -0.78
N VAL A 380 -0.87 28.64 -1.77
CA VAL A 380 -2.04 27.77 -1.94
C VAL A 380 -1.79 26.76 -3.05
N ILE A 381 -1.89 25.47 -2.74
CA ILE A 381 -1.60 24.36 -3.66
C ILE A 381 -2.89 23.54 -3.88
N PRO A 382 -3.23 23.14 -5.11
CA PRO A 382 -4.33 22.23 -5.37
C PRO A 382 -4.07 20.85 -4.76
N LEU A 383 -5.07 20.26 -4.10
CA LEU A 383 -4.93 18.94 -3.48
C LEU A 383 -4.59 17.83 -4.48
N TRP A 384 -5.17 17.87 -5.69
CA TRP A 384 -4.91 16.90 -6.74
C TRP A 384 -3.43 16.82 -7.15
N ALA A 385 -2.67 17.92 -7.00
CA ALA A 385 -1.27 17.99 -7.38
C ALA A 385 -0.39 16.99 -6.60
N PHE A 386 -0.73 16.66 -5.37
CA PHE A 386 0.00 15.67 -4.57
C PHE A 386 -0.15 14.23 -5.11
N GLY A 387 -1.13 13.97 -5.94
CA GLY A 387 -1.31 12.67 -6.60
C GLY A 387 -0.29 12.32 -7.68
N PHE A 388 0.72 13.19 -7.91
CA PHE A 388 1.79 12.99 -8.89
C PHE A 388 3.16 12.70 -8.27
N LEU A 389 3.23 12.45 -6.97
CA LEU A 389 4.48 12.20 -6.25
C LEU A 389 5.06 10.79 -6.47
N TYR A 390 4.28 9.83 -7.01
CA TYR A 390 4.76 8.47 -7.32
C TYR A 390 4.01 7.83 -8.49
#